data_8d16a007c8bafda1fb96db26d81349a0
#
_entry.id   8d16a007c8bafda1fb96db26d81349a0
#
_cell.length_a   1.000
_cell.length_b   1.000
_cell.length_c   1.000
_cell.angle_alpha   90.00
_cell.angle_beta   90.00
_cell.angle_gamma   90.00
#
_symmetry.space_group_name_H-M   'P 1'
#
loop_
_entity.id
_entity.type
_entity.pdbx_description
1 polymer ?
#
loop_
_entity_poly.entity_id
_entity_poly.type
_entity_poly.pdbx_seq_one_letter_code
_entity_poly.pdbx_strand_id
1 'polypeptide(L)'
;ITMSRKRKKTAEFRYYRMPEKRTIIALLGEKWQQSYGRNIDYLHFHNFLEIGYCYEGRGSMILGTEEYLFRGREFTVIPKNYLHTTNSEPDDISTWEYLFVDVEQLLRKLVSGAPGYVDQMLLAINQKAVFAKESEMPYLADLLKRILDTMREGKMFYLEEAEGMMLAFLSEIARKNISFFDQPGGGVRE
;
A
#
# COMPACT_ATOMS: atom_id res chain seq x y z
N ILE A 1 -21.93 10.33 -36.71
CA ILE A 1 -20.81 9.60 -35.99
C ILE A 1 -20.37 10.52 -34.88
N THR A 2 -20.91 10.32 -33.67
CA THR A 2 -20.59 11.14 -32.50
C THR A 2 -19.31 10.53 -31.86
N MET A 3 -18.18 11.19 -32.07
CA MET A 3 -16.94 10.82 -31.36
C MET A 3 -17.13 11.07 -29.86
N SER A 4 -17.19 9.99 -29.08
CA SER A 4 -17.14 10.04 -27.63
C SER A 4 -15.77 10.63 -27.22
N ARG A 5 -15.78 11.87 -26.73
CA ARG A 5 -14.59 12.44 -26.07
C ARG A 5 -14.27 11.60 -24.85
N LYS A 6 -13.20 10.82 -24.90
CA LYS A 6 -12.62 10.20 -23.69
C LYS A 6 -12.37 11.33 -22.68
N ARG A 7 -13.14 11.36 -21.59
CA ARG A 7 -12.88 12.27 -20.47
C ARG A 7 -11.45 12.00 -19.98
N LYS A 8 -10.63 13.05 -19.91
CA LYS A 8 -9.32 12.98 -19.25
C LYS A 8 -9.59 12.60 -17.80
N LYS A 9 -9.03 11.46 -17.34
CA LYS A 9 -9.03 11.13 -15.92
C LYS A 9 -8.25 12.23 -15.19
N THR A 10 -8.90 12.90 -14.25
CA THR A 10 -8.24 13.89 -13.39
C THR A 10 -7.52 13.15 -12.28
N ALA A 11 -6.34 13.65 -11.87
CA ALA A 11 -5.61 13.14 -10.71
C ALA A 11 -5.85 14.07 -9.51
N GLU A 12 -6.09 13.49 -8.33
CA GLU A 12 -6.28 14.20 -7.08
C GLU A 12 -5.12 13.88 -6.13
N PHE A 13 -4.51 14.91 -5.55
CA PHE A 13 -3.53 14.75 -4.49
C PHE A 13 -4.23 14.77 -3.13
N ARG A 14 -4.07 13.69 -2.36
CA ARG A 14 -4.56 13.57 -0.98
C ARG A 14 -3.40 13.65 -0.02
N TYR A 15 -3.33 14.77 0.69
CA TYR A 15 -2.29 15.00 1.68
C TYR A 15 -2.71 14.49 3.06
N TYR A 16 -1.86 13.63 3.65
CA TYR A 16 -1.99 13.19 5.04
C TYR A 16 -0.93 13.85 5.90
N ARG A 17 -1.33 14.31 7.09
CA ARG A 17 -0.41 14.86 8.08
C ARG A 17 0.00 13.76 9.04
N MET A 18 1.29 13.44 9.10
CA MET A 18 1.85 12.54 10.09
C MET A 18 1.91 13.26 11.44
N PRO A 19 1.32 12.72 12.53
CA PRO A 19 1.50 13.28 13.86
C PRO A 19 2.97 13.25 14.28
N GLU A 20 3.36 14.17 15.15
CA GLU A 20 4.73 14.21 15.68
C GLU A 20 5.12 12.87 16.31
N LYS A 21 6.38 12.47 16.10
CA LYS A 21 6.97 11.22 16.61
C LYS A 21 6.29 9.94 16.13
N ARG A 22 5.44 10.01 15.12
CA ARG A 22 4.84 8.84 14.49
C ARG A 22 5.38 8.64 13.09
N THR A 23 5.44 7.39 12.68
CA THR A 23 5.81 6.99 11.31
C THR A 23 4.69 6.22 10.63
N ILE A 24 3.63 5.88 11.37
CA ILE A 24 2.48 5.11 10.89
C ILE A 24 1.19 5.78 11.35
N ILE A 25 0.24 5.93 10.41
CA ILE A 25 -1.17 6.27 10.67
C ILE A 25 -2.01 5.08 10.23
N ALA A 26 -3.01 4.72 11.05
CA ALA A 26 -3.97 3.67 10.71
C ALA A 26 -5.37 4.26 10.53
N LEU A 27 -6.06 3.83 9.48
CA LEU A 27 -7.45 4.12 9.21
C LEU A 27 -8.26 2.83 9.40
N LEU A 28 -8.92 2.73 10.55
CA LEU A 28 -9.52 1.50 11.04
C LEU A 28 -11.02 1.63 11.28
N GLY A 29 -11.72 0.51 11.13
CA GLY A 29 -13.07 0.29 11.61
C GLY A 29 -14.18 0.87 10.73
N GLU A 30 -15.39 0.84 11.28
CA GLU A 30 -16.65 1.16 10.58
C GLU A 30 -16.72 2.56 9.98
N LYS A 31 -15.97 3.51 10.50
CA LYS A 31 -15.88 4.86 9.95
C LYS A 31 -15.34 4.89 8.51
N TRP A 32 -14.69 3.81 8.10
CA TRP A 32 -14.12 3.60 6.78
C TRP A 32 -14.86 2.55 5.95
N GLN A 33 -15.95 1.99 6.47
CA GLN A 33 -16.95 1.28 5.67
C GLN A 33 -17.67 2.28 4.78
N GLN A 34 -16.95 2.76 3.81
CA GLN A 34 -17.58 3.56 2.78
C GLN A 34 -18.04 2.61 1.66
N SER A 35 -19.13 2.98 1.04
CA SER A 35 -19.44 2.54 -0.31
C SER A 35 -18.35 3.09 -1.23
N TYR A 36 -17.15 2.49 -1.12
CA TYR A 36 -15.98 2.98 -1.79
C TYR A 36 -16.22 3.10 -3.28
N GLY A 37 -16.02 4.33 -3.78
CA GLY A 37 -15.69 4.56 -5.13
C GLY A 37 -16.68 4.08 -6.16
N ARG A 38 -17.98 4.05 -5.86
CA ARG A 38 -18.97 3.83 -6.90
C ARG A 38 -18.84 4.92 -7.94
N ASN A 39 -18.36 4.53 -9.13
CA ASN A 39 -18.18 5.43 -10.29
C ASN A 39 -17.14 6.53 -10.09
N ILE A 40 -16.04 6.28 -9.39
CA ILE A 40 -14.94 7.24 -9.31
C ILE A 40 -14.22 7.28 -10.67
N ASP A 41 -14.31 8.42 -11.35
CA ASP A 41 -13.70 8.67 -12.65
C ASP A 41 -12.25 9.21 -12.57
N TYR A 42 -11.71 9.37 -11.37
CA TYR A 42 -10.38 9.96 -11.17
C TYR A 42 -9.45 9.05 -10.38
N LEU A 43 -8.17 9.20 -10.65
CA LEU A 43 -7.09 8.59 -9.86
C LEU A 43 -6.67 9.55 -8.75
N HIS A 44 -6.13 9.01 -7.65
CA HIS A 44 -5.53 9.80 -6.60
C HIS A 44 -4.15 9.27 -6.22
N PHE A 45 -3.41 10.04 -5.45
CA PHE A 45 -2.10 9.68 -4.93
C PHE A 45 -1.85 10.38 -3.59
N HIS A 46 -0.94 9.84 -2.80
CA HIS A 46 -0.65 10.31 -1.45
C HIS A 46 0.82 10.64 -1.25
N ASN A 47 1.10 11.46 -0.21
CA ASN A 47 2.47 11.81 0.20
C ASN A 47 3.19 10.71 1.01
N PHE A 48 2.49 9.64 1.42
CA PHE A 48 3.03 8.48 2.11
C PHE A 48 2.79 7.20 1.34
N LEU A 49 3.53 6.14 1.69
CA LEU A 49 3.22 4.80 1.24
C LEU A 49 1.90 4.36 1.87
N GLU A 50 1.00 3.80 1.06
CA GLU A 50 -0.27 3.24 1.52
C GLU A 50 -0.21 1.72 1.51
N ILE A 51 -0.68 1.09 2.59
CA ILE A 51 -0.90 -0.34 2.66
C ILE A 51 -2.37 -0.56 2.98
N GLY A 52 -3.10 -1.27 2.12
CA GLY A 52 -4.51 -1.58 2.30
C GLY A 52 -4.73 -3.08 2.49
N TYR A 53 -5.66 -3.47 3.36
CA TYR A 53 -6.14 -4.83 3.48
C TYR A 53 -7.65 -4.88 3.25
N CYS A 54 -8.09 -5.70 2.29
CA CYS A 54 -9.49 -5.95 1.99
C CYS A 54 -9.98 -7.16 2.79
N TYR A 55 -10.92 -6.93 3.69
CA TYR A 55 -11.54 -8.01 4.46
C TYR A 55 -12.61 -8.72 3.64
N GLU A 56 -13.47 -7.95 2.98
CA GLU A 56 -14.60 -8.44 2.20
C GLU A 56 -15.05 -7.45 1.15
N GLY A 57 -15.92 -7.89 0.26
CA GLY A 57 -16.47 -7.10 -0.84
C GLY A 57 -15.80 -7.38 -2.16
N ARG A 58 -16.38 -6.82 -3.23
CA ARG A 58 -15.95 -7.03 -4.61
C ARG A 58 -15.81 -5.71 -5.33
N GLY A 59 -14.84 -5.65 -6.21
CA GLY A 59 -14.61 -4.46 -7.01
C GLY A 59 -13.33 -4.54 -7.83
N SER A 60 -12.89 -3.38 -8.29
CA SER A 60 -11.63 -3.23 -9.00
C SER A 60 -10.74 -2.19 -8.35
N MET A 61 -9.45 -2.42 -8.44
CA MET A 61 -8.41 -1.48 -8.06
C MET A 61 -7.55 -1.16 -9.27
N ILE A 62 -7.38 0.12 -9.55
CA ILE A 62 -6.47 0.59 -10.59
C ILE A 62 -5.16 1.03 -9.91
N LEU A 63 -4.04 0.44 -10.32
CA LEU A 63 -2.70 0.78 -9.90
C LEU A 63 -1.91 1.26 -11.13
N GLY A 64 -1.72 2.56 -11.24
CA GLY A 64 -1.12 3.17 -12.44
C GLY A 64 -1.99 2.94 -13.68
N THR A 65 -1.56 2.04 -14.54
CA THR A 65 -2.28 1.66 -15.79
C THR A 65 -2.93 0.29 -15.71
N GLU A 66 -2.67 -0.47 -14.64
CA GLU A 66 -3.14 -1.84 -14.48
C GLU A 66 -4.40 -1.90 -13.62
N GLU A 67 -5.34 -2.78 -13.98
CA GLU A 67 -6.56 -3.03 -13.23
C GLU A 67 -6.55 -4.43 -12.63
N TYR A 68 -6.86 -4.50 -11.32
CA TYR A 68 -6.95 -5.72 -10.55
C TYR A 68 -8.35 -5.89 -9.98
N LEU A 69 -8.89 -7.10 -10.02
CA LEU A 69 -10.16 -7.43 -9.37
C LEU A 69 -9.90 -7.96 -7.98
N PHE A 70 -10.61 -7.42 -6.97
CA PHE A 70 -10.58 -7.92 -5.61
C PHE A 70 -11.92 -8.57 -5.22
N ARG A 71 -11.86 -9.51 -4.27
CA ARG A 71 -13.03 -10.26 -3.77
C ARG A 71 -12.99 -10.49 -2.25
N GLY A 72 -12.12 -9.78 -1.57
CA GLY A 72 -11.81 -9.97 -0.17
C GLY A 72 -10.60 -10.87 0.06
N ARG A 73 -9.84 -10.58 1.12
CA ARG A 73 -8.58 -11.24 1.49
C ARG A 73 -7.44 -10.95 0.51
N GLU A 74 -7.41 -9.73 -0.01
CA GLU A 74 -6.28 -9.17 -0.75
C GLU A 74 -5.66 -8.02 0.03
N PHE A 75 -4.41 -7.73 -0.28
CA PHE A 75 -3.74 -6.54 0.22
C PHE A 75 -2.98 -5.81 -0.86
N THR A 76 -2.76 -4.53 -0.62
CA THR A 76 -2.04 -3.64 -1.52
C THR A 76 -0.89 -2.95 -0.81
N VAL A 77 0.19 -2.69 -1.55
CA VAL A 77 1.27 -1.79 -1.12
C VAL A 77 1.48 -0.79 -2.24
N ILE A 78 1.17 0.46 -1.96
CA ILE A 78 1.15 1.53 -2.97
C ILE A 78 2.20 2.57 -2.59
N PRO A 79 3.25 2.75 -3.40
CA PRO A 79 4.28 3.75 -3.16
C PRO A 79 3.72 5.17 -3.05
N LYS A 80 4.43 6.05 -2.33
CA LYS A 80 4.07 7.47 -2.32
C LYS A 80 4.01 8.02 -3.76
N ASN A 81 3.09 8.94 -4.00
CA ASN A 81 2.87 9.58 -5.31
C ASN A 81 2.46 8.63 -6.45
N TYR A 82 2.08 7.39 -6.14
CA TYR A 82 1.62 6.43 -7.13
C TYR A 82 0.13 6.59 -7.39
N LEU A 83 -0.25 6.75 -8.67
CA LEU A 83 -1.65 6.94 -9.07
C LEU A 83 -2.45 5.65 -8.91
N HIS A 84 -3.56 5.72 -8.18
CA HIS A 84 -4.43 4.57 -7.93
C HIS A 84 -5.88 4.99 -7.64
N THR A 85 -6.79 4.03 -7.68
CA THR A 85 -8.15 4.17 -7.16
C THR A 85 -8.76 2.80 -6.89
N THR A 86 -9.71 2.77 -5.94
CA THR A 86 -10.49 1.57 -5.59
C THR A 86 -11.95 1.83 -5.90
N ASN A 87 -12.58 0.92 -6.64
CA ASN A 87 -14.01 0.97 -6.96
C ASN A 87 -14.68 -0.30 -6.48
N SER A 88 -15.71 -0.18 -5.62
CA SER A 88 -16.59 -1.31 -5.28
C SER A 88 -17.57 -1.57 -6.42
N GLU A 89 -18.03 -2.82 -6.56
CA GLU A 89 -19.15 -3.12 -7.44
C GLU A 89 -20.40 -2.34 -7.03
N PRO A 90 -21.31 -2.00 -7.97
CA PRO A 90 -22.45 -1.09 -7.71
C PRO A 90 -23.33 -1.52 -6.53
N ASP A 91 -23.49 -2.82 -6.33
CA ASP A 91 -24.39 -3.40 -5.33
C ASP A 91 -23.60 -4.06 -4.15
N ASP A 92 -22.32 -3.74 -4.04
CA ASP A 92 -21.46 -4.31 -3.00
C ASP A 92 -20.82 -3.21 -2.14
N ILE A 93 -20.53 -3.54 -0.89
CA ILE A 93 -19.78 -2.70 0.05
C ILE A 93 -18.51 -3.44 0.36
N SER A 94 -17.38 -2.86 -0.01
CA SER A 94 -16.10 -3.43 0.36
C SER A 94 -15.59 -2.82 1.68
N THR A 95 -15.03 -3.68 2.51
CA THR A 95 -14.45 -3.30 3.79
C THR A 95 -12.94 -3.36 3.70
N TRP A 96 -12.32 -2.18 3.78
CA TRP A 96 -10.89 -2.00 3.76
C TRP A 96 -10.40 -1.30 5.01
N GLU A 97 -9.21 -1.63 5.46
CA GLU A 97 -8.45 -0.84 6.42
C GLU A 97 -7.10 -0.47 5.83
N TYR A 98 -6.56 0.69 6.23
CA TYR A 98 -5.37 1.25 5.61
C TYR A 98 -4.34 1.69 6.64
N LEU A 99 -3.08 1.55 6.27
CA LEU A 99 -1.93 2.16 6.94
C LEU A 99 -1.27 3.15 5.98
N PHE A 100 -0.95 4.34 6.47
CA PHE A 100 -0.07 5.29 5.78
C PHE A 100 1.25 5.35 6.52
N VAL A 101 2.34 5.15 5.81
CA VAL A 101 3.67 4.98 6.39
C VAL A 101 4.65 6.00 5.83
N ASP A 102 5.26 6.79 6.71
CA ASP A 102 6.45 7.56 6.39
C ASP A 102 7.67 6.62 6.39
N VAL A 103 7.90 5.97 5.25
CA VAL A 103 8.93 4.94 5.12
C VAL A 103 10.33 5.50 5.36
N GLU A 104 10.60 6.70 4.88
CA GLU A 104 11.91 7.33 5.06
C GLU A 104 12.21 7.58 6.54
N GLN A 105 11.26 8.19 7.27
CA GLN A 105 11.42 8.45 8.68
C GLN A 105 11.53 7.15 9.49
N LEU A 106 10.72 6.13 9.16
CA LEU A 106 10.76 4.82 9.79
C LEU A 106 12.13 4.15 9.62
N LEU A 107 12.63 4.08 8.39
CA LEU A 107 13.91 3.44 8.11
C LEU A 107 15.07 4.19 8.76
N ARG A 108 15.10 5.53 8.69
CA ARG A 108 16.14 6.33 9.34
C ARG A 108 16.12 6.20 10.87
N LYS A 109 14.95 5.94 11.46
CA LYS A 109 14.80 5.70 12.90
C LYS A 109 15.30 4.31 13.31
N LEU A 110 15.00 3.26 12.54
CA LEU A 110 15.18 1.88 12.97
C LEU A 110 16.38 1.18 12.32
N VAL A 111 16.84 1.64 11.17
CA VAL A 111 17.91 0.97 10.42
C VAL A 111 19.23 1.69 10.65
N SER A 112 20.18 0.98 11.28
CA SER A 112 21.58 1.41 11.36
C SER A 112 22.36 0.74 10.24
N GLY A 113 22.98 1.52 9.39
CA GLY A 113 23.75 0.99 8.25
C GLY A 113 24.70 1.99 7.67
N ALA A 114 25.48 1.56 6.67
CA ALA A 114 26.33 2.44 5.91
C ALA A 114 25.51 3.54 5.20
N PRO A 115 26.14 4.72 4.95
CA PRO A 115 25.50 5.73 4.14
C PRO A 115 25.00 5.14 2.81
N GLY A 116 23.77 5.48 2.41
CA GLY A 116 23.13 4.96 1.21
C GLY A 116 22.36 3.64 1.37
N TYR A 117 22.54 2.89 2.45
CA TYR A 117 21.78 1.65 2.66
C TYR A 117 20.27 1.90 2.80
N VAL A 118 19.88 2.91 3.58
CA VAL A 118 18.48 3.34 3.71
C VAL A 118 17.93 3.79 2.36
N ASP A 119 18.70 4.53 1.59
CA ASP A 119 18.29 5.02 0.27
C ASP A 119 18.08 3.88 -0.73
N GLN A 120 18.92 2.84 -0.71
CA GLN A 120 18.72 1.62 -1.49
C GLN A 120 17.43 0.89 -1.09
N MET A 121 17.19 0.77 0.20
CA MET A 121 15.97 0.14 0.70
C MET A 121 14.71 0.93 0.32
N LEU A 122 14.77 2.26 0.42
CA LEU A 122 13.69 3.15 -0.04
C LEU A 122 13.40 2.99 -1.53
N LEU A 123 14.44 2.94 -2.37
CA LEU A 123 14.29 2.71 -3.82
C LEU A 123 13.62 1.37 -4.07
N ALA A 124 14.04 0.30 -3.41
CA ALA A 124 13.47 -1.03 -3.57
C ALA A 124 11.99 -1.08 -3.16
N ILE A 125 11.63 -0.49 -2.01
CA ILE A 125 10.25 -0.45 -1.52
C ILE A 125 9.34 0.34 -2.48
N ASN A 126 9.80 1.48 -2.96
CA ASN A 126 8.99 2.39 -3.79
C ASN A 126 9.02 2.04 -5.30
N GLN A 127 9.63 0.93 -5.68
CA GLN A 127 9.86 0.62 -7.09
C GLN A 127 8.58 0.35 -7.87
N LYS A 128 7.63 -0.35 -7.25
CA LYS A 128 6.34 -0.66 -7.86
C LYS A 128 5.26 -0.88 -6.81
N ALA A 129 4.01 -0.71 -7.21
CA ALA A 129 2.87 -1.11 -6.41
C ALA A 129 2.74 -2.65 -6.38
N VAL A 130 2.20 -3.17 -5.29
CA VAL A 130 1.91 -4.59 -5.11
C VAL A 130 0.41 -4.75 -4.87
N PHE A 131 -0.20 -5.68 -5.60
CA PHE A 131 -1.51 -6.24 -5.33
C PHE A 131 -1.33 -7.74 -5.17
N ALA A 132 -1.73 -8.30 -4.03
CA ALA A 132 -1.55 -9.71 -3.74
C ALA A 132 -2.72 -10.29 -2.96
N LYS A 133 -3.01 -11.57 -3.20
CA LYS A 133 -3.94 -12.35 -2.38
C LYS A 133 -3.24 -12.82 -1.10
N GLU A 134 -3.99 -12.91 -0.02
CA GLU A 134 -3.51 -13.51 1.23
C GLU A 134 -2.91 -14.91 1.00
N SER A 135 -3.55 -15.72 0.14
CA SER A 135 -3.06 -17.07 -0.18
C SER A 135 -1.73 -17.11 -0.94
N GLU A 136 -1.39 -16.03 -1.66
CA GLU A 136 -0.14 -15.92 -2.41
C GLU A 136 1.03 -15.46 -1.52
N MET A 137 0.73 -14.68 -0.47
CA MET A 137 1.71 -14.11 0.45
C MET A 137 1.21 -14.16 1.90
N PRO A 138 0.96 -15.37 2.46
CA PRO A 138 0.30 -15.55 3.75
C PRO A 138 1.06 -14.90 4.91
N TYR A 139 2.38 -14.96 4.89
CA TYR A 139 3.22 -14.32 5.92
C TYR A 139 3.02 -12.79 5.96
N LEU A 140 3.02 -12.13 4.79
CA LEU A 140 2.83 -10.68 4.72
C LEU A 140 1.40 -10.28 5.10
N ALA A 141 0.41 -11.04 4.68
CA ALA A 141 -0.99 -10.80 5.05
C ALA A 141 -1.21 -10.95 6.56
N ASP A 142 -0.61 -11.98 7.18
CA ASP A 142 -0.68 -12.17 8.63
C ASP A 142 0.02 -11.05 9.39
N LEU A 143 1.19 -10.66 8.96
CA LEU A 143 1.95 -9.55 9.55
C LEU A 143 1.18 -8.22 9.44
N LEU A 144 0.56 -7.95 8.30
CA LEU A 144 -0.27 -6.76 8.09
C LEU A 144 -1.47 -6.74 9.04
N LYS A 145 -2.19 -7.85 9.17
CA LYS A 145 -3.32 -7.96 10.10
C LYS A 145 -2.89 -7.72 11.55
N ARG A 146 -1.74 -8.25 11.95
CA ARG A 146 -1.17 -8.01 13.29
C ARG A 146 -0.84 -6.54 13.51
N ILE A 147 -0.27 -5.85 12.52
CA ILE A 147 -0.01 -4.41 12.62
C ILE A 147 -1.32 -3.64 12.79
N LEU A 148 -2.35 -3.95 12.00
CA LEU A 148 -3.66 -3.34 12.10
C LEU A 148 -4.29 -3.55 13.50
N ASP A 149 -4.20 -4.77 14.03
CA ASP A 149 -4.70 -5.10 15.36
C ASP A 149 -3.93 -4.38 16.47
N THR A 150 -2.59 -4.35 16.39
CA THR A 150 -1.74 -3.60 17.32
C THR A 150 -2.10 -2.12 17.34
N MET A 151 -2.31 -1.52 16.16
CA MET A 151 -2.74 -0.11 16.04
C MET A 151 -4.17 0.12 16.60
N ARG A 152 -5.05 -0.86 16.46
CA ARG A 152 -6.44 -0.83 16.99
C ARG A 152 -6.47 -0.94 18.50
N GLU A 153 -5.69 -1.85 19.06
CA GLU A 153 -5.65 -2.09 20.50
C GLU A 153 -4.98 -0.95 21.28
N GLY A 154 -3.98 -0.29 20.70
CA GLY A 154 -3.32 0.86 21.30
C GLY A 154 -2.71 0.60 22.68
N LYS A 155 -2.25 -0.64 22.95
CA LYS A 155 -1.62 -1.02 24.22
C LYS A 155 -0.31 -0.27 24.45
N MET A 156 0.21 -0.33 25.68
CA MET A 156 1.53 0.25 25.97
C MET A 156 2.58 -0.28 24.97
N PHE A 157 3.40 0.62 24.40
CA PHE A 157 4.42 0.34 23.40
C PHE A 157 3.91 -0.14 22.02
N TYR A 158 2.63 0.06 21.72
CA TYR A 158 2.04 -0.36 20.44
C TYR A 158 2.71 0.27 19.21
N LEU A 159 3.24 1.49 19.34
CA LEU A 159 3.94 2.14 18.22
C LEU A 159 5.26 1.46 17.91
N GLU A 160 6.04 1.13 18.93
CA GLU A 160 7.31 0.43 18.80
C GLU A 160 7.10 -0.98 18.21
N GLU A 161 6.05 -1.67 18.68
CA GLU A 161 5.66 -2.98 18.17
C GLU A 161 5.23 -2.91 16.70
N ALA A 162 4.36 -1.96 16.35
CA ALA A 162 3.90 -1.76 14.98
C ALA A 162 5.05 -1.36 14.04
N GLU A 163 5.94 -0.47 14.47
CA GLU A 163 7.12 -0.06 13.68
C GLU A 163 8.09 -1.23 13.45
N GLY A 164 8.32 -2.08 14.44
CA GLY A 164 9.17 -3.27 14.31
C GLY A 164 8.58 -4.27 13.30
N MET A 165 7.28 -4.55 13.38
CA MET A 165 6.57 -5.40 12.42
C MET A 165 6.53 -4.77 11.02
N MET A 166 6.36 -3.45 10.94
CA MET A 166 6.38 -2.72 9.67
C MET A 166 7.76 -2.79 9.00
N LEU A 167 8.84 -2.70 9.76
CA LEU A 167 10.19 -2.90 9.21
C LEU A 167 10.36 -4.30 8.61
N ALA A 168 9.87 -5.34 9.30
CA ALA A 168 9.88 -6.71 8.77
C ALA A 168 9.05 -6.82 7.48
N PHE A 169 7.85 -6.23 7.45
CA PHE A 169 6.97 -6.20 6.26
C PHE A 169 7.65 -5.51 5.08
N LEU A 170 8.18 -4.31 5.28
CA LEU A 170 8.84 -3.53 4.23
C LEU A 170 10.12 -4.20 3.71
N SER A 171 10.83 -4.93 4.57
CA SER A 171 12.01 -5.71 4.18
C SER A 171 11.65 -6.83 3.20
N GLU A 172 10.52 -7.51 3.41
CA GLU A 172 10.00 -8.51 2.46
C GLU A 172 9.56 -7.88 1.14
N ILE A 173 8.89 -6.73 1.19
CA ILE A 173 8.51 -5.98 -0.02
C ILE A 173 9.76 -5.57 -0.81
N ALA A 174 10.80 -5.05 -0.14
CA ALA A 174 12.06 -4.69 -0.78
C ALA A 174 12.71 -5.90 -1.47
N ARG A 175 12.82 -7.04 -0.78
CA ARG A 175 13.36 -8.29 -1.35
C ARG A 175 12.56 -8.75 -2.57
N LYS A 176 11.23 -8.74 -2.49
CA LYS A 176 10.36 -9.09 -3.61
C LYS A 176 10.58 -8.19 -4.83
N ASN A 177 10.75 -6.91 -4.60
CA ASN A 177 10.96 -5.95 -5.69
C ASN A 177 12.35 -6.08 -6.31
N ILE A 178 13.40 -6.38 -5.52
CA ILE A 178 14.76 -6.62 -6.03
C ILE A 178 14.84 -7.93 -6.80
N SER A 179 14.26 -9.02 -6.29
CA SER A 179 14.31 -10.34 -6.94
C SER A 179 13.67 -10.37 -8.34
N PHE A 180 12.87 -9.36 -8.67
CA PHE A 180 12.34 -9.20 -10.02
C PHE A 180 13.42 -8.85 -11.06
N PHE A 181 14.55 -8.24 -10.64
CA PHE A 181 15.68 -7.93 -11.53
C PHE A 181 16.66 -9.09 -11.73
N ASP A 182 16.72 -10.02 -10.77
CA ASP A 182 17.60 -11.19 -10.82
C ASP A 182 17.02 -12.36 -11.63
N GLN A 183 15.88 -12.19 -12.29
CA GLN A 183 15.35 -13.19 -13.21
C GLN A 183 16.28 -13.28 -14.44
N PRO A 184 16.78 -14.49 -14.79
CA PRO A 184 17.71 -14.66 -15.90
C PRO A 184 17.01 -14.40 -17.24
N GLY A 185 17.05 -13.17 -17.69
CA GLY A 185 16.51 -12.66 -18.95
C GLY A 185 17.18 -11.35 -19.38
N GLY A 186 17.93 -10.74 -18.49
CA GLY A 186 18.67 -9.49 -18.70
C GLY A 186 20.18 -9.69 -18.75
N GLY A 187 20.65 -10.72 -19.43
CA GLY A 187 22.08 -10.91 -19.67
C GLY A 187 22.63 -9.76 -20.50
N VAL A 188 23.30 -8.81 -19.85
CA VAL A 188 24.30 -7.98 -20.54
C VAL A 188 25.38 -8.95 -20.97
N ARG A 189 25.42 -9.25 -22.25
CA ARG A 189 26.60 -9.88 -22.86
C ARG A 189 27.67 -8.79 -22.96
N GLU A 190 28.83 -9.13 -22.43
CA GLU A 190 30.07 -8.39 -22.65
C GLU A 190 30.34 -8.12 -24.15
#